data_313b0bea19edf0435ea6e60a76f964ad
#
_entry.id   313b0bea19edf0435ea6e60a76f964ad
#
_cell.length_a   1.000
_cell.length_b   1.000
_cell.length_c   1.000
_cell.angle_alpha   90.00
_cell.angle_beta   90.00
_cell.angle_gamma   90.00
#
_symmetry.space_group_name_H-M   'P 1'
#
loop_
_entity.id
_entity.type
_entity.pdbx_description
1 polymer ?
#
loop_
_entity_poly.entity_id
_entity_poly.type
_entity_poly.pdbx_seq_one_letter_code
_entity_poly.pdbx_strand_id
1 'polypeptide(L)'
;MEYNLADLFESVVDVVPDREALVYLDIPGTGAERRLTYAELDAAANRVAHHLIDHGIRPGEHVGLHLYNGIEYLQAAIGCLKARIVPVNVNYRYVEDELVYLYRDADLVGLFFDAEFGERVAAALPLTEKLRHLVRVGDGESGPDAVAFADAEAAGSPERGFPRRSGDDQFIIYTGGTTGMPKGVMWRQEDLFFSGMGGGAPTGEPVKQPEELAERVAAGGSGITFFPTPPLMHGTSTLTAFIGFNFGQRVVIHRKFVPEEVLRTVEKERVTSMSLVGDAMLRPLIDALEGPMKGTDMSSMFSVSSSGAIMSDTVRRQFQALVPNVMLLNNFGSSESGFNGTATDDSGPERGFRVRVNSRTQVVDPASHEPIAPGEVGRVAQCGHVPLGYYNDARKTAETFFEKDGERWVLLGDMATVDEDGIVVVLGRGSQCINTGGEKVYPEEVEQALKSHPDVYDALVAGVPDVKWGHHVAAVVQLRDGAAQPSLDDIQTHCRSHLAGYKIPRQLVIAESIRRSPSGKADYRWAREVAAREVAAGVDAAGADG
;
A
#
# COMPACT_ATOMS: atom_id res chain seq x y z
N MET A 1 -17.75 -13.42 21.28
CA MET A 1 -16.48 -12.95 20.65
C MET A 1 -16.69 -11.51 20.26
N GLU A 2 -15.63 -10.70 20.15
CA GLU A 2 -15.69 -9.33 19.60
C GLU A 2 -15.01 -9.30 18.23
N TYR A 3 -15.11 -8.16 17.49
CA TYR A 3 -14.40 -8.01 16.21
C TYR A 3 -12.90 -7.70 16.42
N ASN A 4 -12.22 -8.59 17.16
CA ASN A 4 -10.77 -8.57 17.31
C ASN A 4 -10.13 -9.44 16.22
N LEU A 5 -9.08 -8.96 15.57
CA LEU A 5 -8.48 -9.66 14.42
C LEU A 5 -7.90 -11.03 14.77
N ALA A 6 -7.37 -11.20 16.00
CA ALA A 6 -6.89 -12.50 16.44
C ALA A 6 -8.03 -13.46 16.77
N ASP A 7 -9.13 -12.99 17.38
CA ASP A 7 -10.32 -13.80 17.64
C ASP A 7 -10.97 -14.26 16.33
N LEU A 8 -11.08 -13.36 15.36
CA LEU A 8 -11.61 -13.67 14.04
C LEU A 8 -10.72 -14.71 13.32
N PHE A 9 -9.40 -14.54 13.35
CA PHE A 9 -8.47 -15.54 12.80
C PHE A 9 -8.60 -16.90 13.48
N GLU A 10 -8.61 -16.96 14.81
CA GLU A 10 -8.77 -18.19 15.58
C GLU A 10 -10.09 -18.90 15.28
N SER A 11 -11.19 -18.15 15.08
CA SER A 11 -12.48 -18.72 14.70
C SER A 11 -12.45 -19.40 13.32
N VAL A 12 -11.66 -18.87 12.39
CA VAL A 12 -11.43 -19.52 11.09
C VAL A 12 -10.56 -20.76 11.23
N VAL A 13 -9.49 -20.70 12.03
CA VAL A 13 -8.64 -21.87 12.33
C VAL A 13 -9.48 -23.03 12.88
N ASP A 14 -10.43 -22.75 13.78
CA ASP A 14 -11.27 -23.77 14.42
C ASP A 14 -12.16 -24.55 13.42
N VAL A 15 -12.50 -23.96 12.29
CA VAL A 15 -13.37 -24.60 11.29
C VAL A 15 -12.60 -25.17 10.08
N VAL A 16 -11.35 -24.72 9.83
CA VAL A 16 -10.53 -25.22 8.71
C VAL A 16 -9.06 -25.44 9.10
N PRO A 17 -8.77 -26.16 10.21
CA PRO A 17 -7.41 -26.27 10.77
C PRO A 17 -6.40 -26.88 9.80
N ASP A 18 -6.81 -27.88 9.02
CA ASP A 18 -5.94 -28.64 8.11
C ASP A 18 -5.81 -27.99 6.72
N ARG A 19 -6.57 -26.91 6.45
CA ARG A 19 -6.47 -26.19 5.17
C ARG A 19 -5.14 -25.44 5.11
N GLU A 20 -4.48 -25.45 3.93
CA GLU A 20 -3.28 -24.66 3.68
C GLU A 20 -3.62 -23.16 3.77
N ALA A 21 -2.96 -22.46 4.71
CA ALA A 21 -3.17 -21.04 4.97
C ALA A 21 -2.12 -20.16 4.27
N LEU A 22 -0.84 -20.56 4.35
CA LEU A 22 0.27 -19.72 3.93
C LEU A 22 1.31 -20.53 3.18
N VAL A 23 1.70 -20.02 2.00
CA VAL A 23 2.80 -20.53 1.19
C VAL A 23 3.84 -19.44 1.03
N TYR A 24 5.05 -19.70 1.42
CA TYR A 24 6.20 -18.83 1.19
C TYR A 24 7.16 -19.47 0.20
N LEU A 25 7.48 -18.72 -0.83
CA LEU A 25 8.43 -19.10 -1.85
C LEU A 25 9.62 -18.15 -1.79
N ASP A 26 10.79 -18.63 -1.36
CA ASP A 26 12.01 -17.83 -1.30
C ASP A 26 12.60 -17.66 -2.71
N ILE A 27 12.78 -16.42 -3.12
CA ILE A 27 13.28 -16.06 -4.44
C ILE A 27 14.26 -14.87 -4.32
N PRO A 28 15.41 -14.92 -4.97
CA PRO A 28 15.89 -15.92 -5.93
C PRO A 28 16.92 -16.91 -5.34
N GLY A 29 16.78 -18.17 -5.62
CA GLY A 29 17.89 -19.09 -5.73
C GLY A 29 18.08 -20.16 -4.67
N THR A 30 17.45 -20.15 -3.51
CA THR A 30 17.57 -21.27 -2.56
C THR A 30 16.55 -22.38 -2.82
N GLY A 31 15.46 -22.06 -3.55
CA GLY A 31 14.36 -22.97 -3.77
C GLY A 31 13.61 -23.36 -2.50
N ALA A 32 13.84 -22.65 -1.41
CA ALA A 32 13.16 -22.91 -0.14
C ALA A 32 11.67 -22.58 -0.27
N GLU A 33 10.86 -23.60 -0.07
CA GLU A 33 9.41 -23.51 -0.03
C GLU A 33 8.94 -23.91 1.36
N ARG A 34 8.12 -23.10 1.98
CA ARG A 34 7.52 -23.40 3.29
C ARG A 34 6.01 -23.24 3.17
N ARG A 35 5.29 -24.24 3.69
CA ARG A 35 3.83 -24.28 3.69
C ARG A 35 3.34 -24.47 5.11
N LEU A 36 2.31 -23.76 5.49
CA LEU A 36 1.65 -23.87 6.78
C LEU A 36 0.15 -24.03 6.59
N THR A 37 -0.43 -24.96 7.30
CA THR A 37 -1.88 -25.03 7.52
C THR A 37 -2.34 -23.91 8.46
N TYR A 38 -3.65 -23.71 8.57
CA TYR A 38 -4.22 -22.77 9.53
C TYR A 38 -3.81 -23.11 10.98
N ALA A 39 -3.86 -24.39 11.34
CA ALA A 39 -3.45 -24.84 12.68
C ALA A 39 -1.96 -24.62 12.95
N GLU A 40 -1.10 -24.87 11.96
CA GLU A 40 0.35 -24.64 12.10
C GLU A 40 0.68 -23.16 12.21
N LEU A 41 0.04 -22.30 11.42
CA LEU A 41 0.21 -20.84 11.50
C LEU A 41 -0.29 -20.30 12.84
N ASP A 42 -1.42 -20.80 13.35
CA ASP A 42 -1.97 -20.46 14.66
C ASP A 42 -1.01 -20.83 15.80
N ALA A 43 -0.53 -22.07 15.80
CA ALA A 43 0.41 -22.56 16.80
C ALA A 43 1.73 -21.79 16.78
N ALA A 44 2.26 -21.46 15.60
CA ALA A 44 3.47 -20.66 15.46
C ALA A 44 3.26 -19.23 15.97
N ALA A 45 2.13 -18.60 15.66
CA ALA A 45 1.77 -17.28 16.18
C ALA A 45 1.56 -17.29 17.71
N ASN A 46 1.00 -18.38 18.28
CA ASN A 46 0.88 -18.57 19.74
C ASN A 46 2.26 -18.57 20.39
N ARG A 47 3.24 -19.26 19.82
CA ARG A 47 4.63 -19.31 20.33
C ARG A 47 5.26 -17.93 20.37
N VAL A 48 5.09 -17.14 19.33
CA VAL A 48 5.56 -15.74 19.28
C VAL A 48 4.85 -14.89 20.33
N ALA A 49 3.55 -15.03 20.49
CA ALA A 49 2.79 -14.29 21.50
C ALA A 49 3.26 -14.59 22.92
N HIS A 50 3.45 -15.87 23.27
CA HIS A 50 3.98 -16.27 24.56
C HIS A 50 5.40 -15.75 24.79
N HIS A 51 6.27 -15.83 23.77
CA HIS A 51 7.62 -15.28 23.86
C HIS A 51 7.60 -13.78 24.21
N LEU A 52 6.75 -12.98 23.57
CA LEU A 52 6.63 -11.55 23.84
C LEU A 52 6.15 -11.28 25.28
N ILE A 53 5.14 -12.03 25.75
CA ILE A 53 4.60 -11.92 27.11
C ILE A 53 5.66 -12.30 28.15
N ASP A 54 6.38 -13.41 27.95
CA ASP A 54 7.41 -13.91 28.86
C ASP A 54 8.60 -12.94 28.99
N HIS A 55 8.83 -12.12 27.94
CA HIS A 55 9.83 -11.05 27.95
C HIS A 55 9.27 -9.70 28.44
N GLY A 56 8.08 -9.71 29.07
CA GLY A 56 7.50 -8.57 29.76
C GLY A 56 6.93 -7.49 28.85
N ILE A 57 6.59 -7.82 27.60
CA ILE A 57 5.84 -6.91 26.71
C ILE A 57 4.36 -7.04 27.07
N ARG A 58 3.71 -5.90 27.28
CA ARG A 58 2.36 -5.81 27.86
C ARG A 58 1.32 -5.46 26.79
N PRO A 59 0.04 -5.78 27.01
CA PRO A 59 -1.05 -5.31 26.18
C PRO A 59 -0.99 -3.79 25.95
N GLY A 60 -1.17 -3.38 24.70
CA GLY A 60 -1.10 -1.99 24.26
C GLY A 60 0.30 -1.45 24.02
N GLU A 61 1.37 -2.17 24.36
CA GLU A 61 2.73 -1.78 23.96
C GLU A 61 2.99 -2.12 22.48
N HIS A 62 3.92 -1.40 21.87
CA HIS A 62 4.17 -1.44 20.43
C HIS A 62 5.42 -2.25 20.08
N VAL A 63 5.28 -3.12 19.08
CA VAL A 63 6.38 -3.94 18.56
C VAL A 63 6.56 -3.70 17.07
N GLY A 64 7.76 -3.32 16.66
CA GLY A 64 8.11 -3.03 15.28
C GLY A 64 8.35 -4.31 14.47
N LEU A 65 7.91 -4.30 13.21
CA LEU A 65 8.15 -5.34 12.23
C LEU A 65 9.03 -4.79 11.10
N HIS A 66 10.37 -4.86 11.30
CA HIS A 66 11.39 -4.39 10.36
C HIS A 66 11.91 -5.56 9.53
N LEU A 67 11.02 -6.15 8.75
CA LEU A 67 11.22 -7.41 8.06
C LEU A 67 10.92 -7.28 6.57
N TYR A 68 11.56 -8.11 5.75
CA TYR A 68 11.04 -8.44 4.43
C TYR A 68 9.75 -9.28 4.53
N ASN A 69 9.11 -9.53 3.39
CA ASN A 69 8.03 -10.50 3.37
C ASN A 69 8.58 -11.88 3.76
N GLY A 70 7.90 -12.53 4.68
CA GLY A 70 8.25 -13.85 5.17
C GLY A 70 7.13 -14.40 6.05
N ILE A 71 7.22 -15.68 6.35
CA ILE A 71 6.31 -16.33 7.29
C ILE A 71 6.43 -15.64 8.65
N GLU A 72 7.65 -15.29 9.05
CA GLU A 72 7.99 -14.66 10.31
C GLU A 72 7.30 -13.30 10.48
N TYR A 73 7.11 -12.54 9.40
CA TYR A 73 6.35 -11.29 9.43
C TYR A 73 4.89 -11.52 9.85
N LEU A 74 4.23 -12.50 9.24
CA LEU A 74 2.83 -12.81 9.53
C LEU A 74 2.66 -13.50 10.88
N GLN A 75 3.58 -14.39 11.26
CA GLN A 75 3.61 -14.99 12.60
C GLN A 75 3.77 -13.93 13.69
N ALA A 76 4.69 -12.97 13.50
CA ALA A 76 4.91 -11.87 14.43
C ALA A 76 3.71 -10.93 14.51
N ALA A 77 3.11 -10.58 13.37
CA ALA A 77 1.92 -9.74 13.34
C ALA A 77 0.74 -10.39 14.07
N ILE A 78 0.41 -11.65 13.74
CA ILE A 78 -0.67 -12.41 14.40
C ILE A 78 -0.34 -12.63 15.89
N GLY A 79 0.90 -12.97 16.22
CA GLY A 79 1.35 -13.16 17.60
C GLY A 79 1.20 -11.90 18.46
N CYS A 80 1.54 -10.73 17.91
CA CYS A 80 1.28 -9.45 18.58
C CYS A 80 -0.22 -9.25 18.84
N LEU A 81 -1.08 -9.48 17.84
CA LEU A 81 -2.54 -9.34 18.00
C LEU A 81 -3.09 -10.29 19.06
N LYS A 82 -2.60 -11.55 19.10
CA LYS A 82 -2.99 -12.53 20.12
C LYS A 82 -2.66 -12.09 21.54
N ALA A 83 -1.49 -11.47 21.72
CA ALA A 83 -1.03 -10.94 23.00
C ALA A 83 -1.58 -9.53 23.32
N ARG A 84 -2.47 -8.97 22.49
CA ARG A 84 -2.98 -7.59 22.57
C ARG A 84 -1.87 -6.53 22.48
N ILE A 85 -0.78 -6.88 21.82
CA ILE A 85 0.35 -6.01 21.49
C ILE A 85 0.09 -5.37 20.13
N VAL A 86 0.49 -4.13 19.97
CA VAL A 86 0.25 -3.37 18.72
C VAL A 86 1.41 -3.61 17.74
N PRO A 87 1.18 -4.33 16.61
CA PRO A 87 2.19 -4.45 15.58
C PRO A 87 2.35 -3.14 14.82
N VAL A 88 3.59 -2.70 14.62
CA VAL A 88 3.96 -1.49 13.89
C VAL A 88 4.83 -1.86 12.71
N ASN A 89 4.36 -1.57 11.50
CA ASN A 89 5.16 -1.78 10.30
C ASN A 89 6.34 -0.81 10.22
N VAL A 90 7.54 -1.32 9.94
CA VAL A 90 8.75 -0.52 9.72
C VAL A 90 9.21 -0.68 8.27
N ASN A 91 9.40 0.42 7.58
CA ASN A 91 9.89 0.38 6.22
C ASN A 91 11.37 -0.02 6.19
N TYR A 92 11.68 -1.17 5.60
CA TYR A 92 13.02 -1.74 5.55
C TYR A 92 14.03 -0.93 4.70
N ARG A 93 13.58 0.12 4.01
CA ARG A 93 14.46 1.05 3.26
C ARG A 93 14.86 2.28 4.06
N TYR A 94 14.27 2.48 5.24
CA TYR A 94 14.63 3.61 6.08
C TYR A 94 16.11 3.55 6.47
N VAL A 95 16.72 4.73 6.44
CA VAL A 95 18.06 4.95 6.96
C VAL A 95 18.01 5.28 8.45
N GLU A 96 19.18 5.41 9.09
CA GLU A 96 19.31 5.56 10.53
C GLU A 96 18.40 6.64 11.12
N ASP A 97 18.42 7.86 10.57
CA ASP A 97 17.61 8.98 11.08
C ASP A 97 16.10 8.70 11.01
N GLU A 98 15.65 8.07 9.95
CA GLU A 98 14.25 7.69 9.77
C GLU A 98 13.85 6.56 10.73
N LEU A 99 14.74 5.61 10.98
CA LEU A 99 14.53 4.52 11.95
C LEU A 99 14.47 5.06 13.37
N VAL A 100 15.41 5.93 13.76
CA VAL A 100 15.41 6.59 15.08
C VAL A 100 14.11 7.37 15.29
N TYR A 101 13.71 8.14 14.27
CA TYR A 101 12.43 8.85 14.34
C TYR A 101 11.27 7.89 14.57
N LEU A 102 11.10 6.87 13.72
CA LEU A 102 9.97 5.95 13.81
C LEU A 102 9.96 5.17 15.13
N TYR A 103 11.10 4.66 15.57
CA TYR A 103 11.18 3.88 16.82
C TYR A 103 10.79 4.71 18.03
N ARG A 104 11.17 6.01 18.04
CA ARG A 104 10.79 6.96 19.09
C ARG A 104 9.32 7.38 18.99
N ASP A 105 8.89 7.80 17.80
CA ASP A 105 7.55 8.28 17.57
C ASP A 105 6.50 7.20 17.85
N ALA A 106 6.81 5.95 17.45
CA ALA A 106 5.97 4.79 17.71
C ALA A 106 6.12 4.21 19.13
N ASP A 107 6.98 4.77 19.98
CA ASP A 107 7.25 4.24 21.32
C ASP A 107 7.54 2.73 21.34
N LEU A 108 8.34 2.25 20.38
CA LEU A 108 8.62 0.82 20.26
C LEU A 108 9.34 0.29 21.50
N VAL A 109 8.85 -0.82 22.06
CA VAL A 109 9.47 -1.55 23.16
C VAL A 109 10.11 -2.86 22.71
N GLY A 110 9.67 -3.42 21.58
CA GLY A 110 10.22 -4.59 20.93
C GLY A 110 10.36 -4.39 19.43
N LEU A 111 11.26 -5.16 18.81
CA LEU A 111 11.51 -5.12 17.38
C LEU A 111 11.84 -6.50 16.85
N PHE A 112 11.09 -6.96 15.86
CA PHE A 112 11.52 -8.03 14.96
C PHE A 112 12.26 -7.40 13.79
N PHE A 113 13.46 -7.87 13.50
CA PHE A 113 14.24 -7.35 12.37
C PHE A 113 14.92 -8.46 11.58
N ASP A 114 15.00 -8.27 10.26
CA ASP A 114 15.77 -9.14 9.38
C ASP A 114 17.27 -8.93 9.63
N ALA A 115 18.04 -9.99 9.68
CA ALA A 115 19.49 -9.96 9.92
C ALA A 115 20.23 -9.02 8.94
N GLU A 116 19.73 -8.86 7.70
CA GLU A 116 20.28 -7.93 6.71
C GLU A 116 20.22 -6.45 7.18
N PHE A 117 19.37 -6.13 8.15
CA PHE A 117 19.22 -4.76 8.70
C PHE A 117 19.98 -4.56 10.02
N GLY A 118 20.68 -5.58 10.50
CA GLY A 118 21.32 -5.57 11.81
C GLY A 118 22.21 -4.36 12.08
N GLU A 119 23.03 -3.93 11.13
CA GLU A 119 23.90 -2.74 11.26
C GLU A 119 23.08 -1.46 11.45
N ARG A 120 21.98 -1.28 10.69
CA ARG A 120 21.12 -0.10 10.82
C ARG A 120 20.38 -0.09 12.15
N VAL A 121 19.93 -1.27 12.61
CA VAL A 121 19.30 -1.41 13.94
C VAL A 121 20.30 -1.09 15.04
N ALA A 122 21.54 -1.60 14.93
CA ALA A 122 22.61 -1.30 15.89
C ALA A 122 22.94 0.20 15.97
N ALA A 123 22.95 0.90 14.85
CA ALA A 123 23.18 2.35 14.79
C ALA A 123 22.02 3.14 15.43
N ALA A 124 20.78 2.73 15.21
CA ALA A 124 19.59 3.42 15.76
C ALA A 124 19.36 3.13 17.25
N LEU A 125 19.73 1.93 17.74
CA LEU A 125 19.41 1.43 19.08
C LEU A 125 19.86 2.37 20.23
N PRO A 126 21.10 2.93 20.25
CA PRO A 126 21.55 3.81 21.33
C PRO A 126 20.70 5.08 21.48
N LEU A 127 19.95 5.44 20.45
CA LEU A 127 19.12 6.64 20.39
C LEU A 127 17.64 6.33 20.70
N THR A 128 17.30 5.10 21.08
CA THR A 128 15.90 4.63 21.27
C THR A 128 15.72 4.01 22.66
N GLU A 129 15.46 4.84 23.65
CA GLU A 129 15.47 4.49 25.07
C GLU A 129 14.44 3.41 25.50
N LYS A 130 13.30 3.32 24.81
CA LYS A 130 12.21 2.38 25.13
C LYS A 130 12.41 1.00 24.54
N LEU A 131 13.21 0.88 23.47
CA LEU A 131 13.44 -0.38 22.77
C LEU A 131 14.34 -1.31 23.58
N ARG A 132 13.75 -2.35 24.16
CA ARG A 132 14.41 -3.23 25.14
C ARG A 132 14.43 -4.70 24.76
N HIS A 133 13.66 -5.12 23.75
CA HIS A 133 13.59 -6.51 23.31
C HIS A 133 13.75 -6.61 21.80
N LEU A 134 14.71 -7.43 21.37
CA LEU A 134 15.07 -7.58 19.95
C LEU A 134 14.99 -9.05 19.56
N VAL A 135 14.32 -9.31 18.42
CA VAL A 135 14.23 -10.65 17.82
C VAL A 135 14.74 -10.57 16.38
N ARG A 136 15.75 -11.37 16.06
CA ARG A 136 16.39 -11.41 14.74
C ARG A 136 15.84 -12.55 13.90
N VAL A 137 15.44 -12.25 12.68
CA VAL A 137 15.02 -13.20 11.65
C VAL A 137 16.16 -13.44 10.66
N GLY A 138 16.43 -14.68 10.36
CA GLY A 138 17.50 -15.11 9.44
C GLY A 138 18.88 -15.21 10.11
N ASP A 139 19.83 -15.73 9.33
CA ASP A 139 21.21 -15.96 9.77
C ASP A 139 22.05 -14.70 9.52
N GLY A 140 22.84 -14.31 10.52
CA GLY A 140 23.74 -13.15 10.43
C GLY A 140 24.32 -12.82 11.80
N GLU A 141 25.58 -12.41 11.82
CA GLU A 141 26.29 -12.01 13.05
C GLU A 141 26.36 -10.48 13.20
N SER A 142 25.98 -9.73 12.14
CA SER A 142 25.99 -8.26 12.16
C SER A 142 24.76 -7.73 12.89
N GLY A 143 24.97 -6.81 13.84
CA GLY A 143 23.87 -6.13 14.51
C GLY A 143 23.96 -6.23 16.04
N PRO A 144 22.91 -5.76 16.74
CA PRO A 144 22.84 -5.82 18.19
C PRO A 144 22.57 -7.24 18.68
N ASP A 145 22.87 -7.49 19.95
CA ASP A 145 22.47 -8.74 20.62
C ASP A 145 20.94 -8.89 20.58
N ALA A 146 20.48 -10.03 20.10
CA ALA A 146 19.07 -10.29 19.86
C ALA A 146 18.77 -11.79 19.97
N VAL A 147 17.56 -12.14 20.37
CA VAL A 147 17.07 -13.53 20.35
C VAL A 147 16.87 -13.95 18.89
N ALA A 148 17.34 -15.13 18.50
CA ALA A 148 17.01 -15.67 17.19
C ALA A 148 15.52 -16.01 17.11
N PHE A 149 14.86 -15.72 15.99
CA PHE A 149 13.42 -15.99 15.83
C PHE A 149 13.08 -17.47 16.07
N ALA A 150 13.92 -18.38 15.59
CA ALA A 150 13.74 -19.81 15.80
C ALA A 150 13.79 -20.20 17.28
N ASP A 151 14.66 -19.55 18.07
CA ASP A 151 14.75 -19.78 19.52
C ASP A 151 13.52 -19.19 20.24
N ALA A 152 13.07 -18.00 19.81
CA ALA A 152 11.86 -17.36 20.33
C ALA A 152 10.63 -18.25 20.08
N GLU A 153 10.50 -18.78 18.86
CA GLU A 153 9.44 -19.70 18.49
C GLU A 153 9.54 -21.03 19.26
N ALA A 154 10.72 -21.62 19.38
CA ALA A 154 10.92 -22.89 20.07
C ALA A 154 10.64 -22.81 21.58
N ALA A 155 10.89 -21.66 22.22
CA ALA A 155 10.65 -21.45 23.65
C ALA A 155 9.18 -21.20 23.99
N GLY A 156 8.39 -20.66 23.07
CA GLY A 156 6.99 -20.30 23.31
C GLY A 156 6.04 -21.50 23.29
N SER A 157 4.92 -21.41 24.03
CA SER A 157 3.85 -22.41 23.99
C SER A 157 3.05 -22.33 22.69
N PRO A 158 2.70 -23.45 22.05
CA PRO A 158 1.79 -23.48 20.90
C PRO A 158 0.32 -23.31 21.30
N GLU A 159 0.00 -23.38 22.59
CA GLU A 159 -1.37 -23.37 23.09
C GLU A 159 -1.93 -21.96 23.15
N ARG A 160 -3.24 -21.82 22.91
CA ARG A 160 -3.98 -20.60 23.20
C ARG A 160 -4.13 -20.44 24.73
N GLY A 161 -4.09 -19.24 25.23
CA GLY A 161 -4.20 -18.99 26.69
C GLY A 161 -4.04 -17.51 27.01
N PHE A 162 -4.51 -16.67 26.09
CA PHE A 162 -4.32 -15.22 26.17
C PHE A 162 -5.47 -14.53 26.94
N PRO A 163 -5.22 -13.34 27.54
CA PRO A 163 -6.28 -12.51 28.10
C PRO A 163 -7.38 -12.22 27.07
N ARG A 164 -8.60 -12.00 27.56
CA ARG A 164 -9.72 -11.60 26.70
C ARG A 164 -9.33 -10.36 25.89
N ARG A 165 -9.49 -10.46 24.58
CA ARG A 165 -9.23 -9.40 23.61
C ARG A 165 -10.49 -8.56 23.37
N SER A 166 -10.33 -7.39 22.74
CA SER A 166 -11.42 -6.49 22.40
C SER A 166 -11.30 -5.99 20.96
N GLY A 167 -12.43 -5.68 20.33
CA GLY A 167 -12.48 -4.94 19.05
C GLY A 167 -11.85 -3.55 19.14
N ASP A 168 -11.74 -2.99 20.37
CA ASP A 168 -11.05 -1.73 20.65
C ASP A 168 -9.52 -1.83 20.69
N ASP A 169 -8.94 -3.02 20.70
CA ASP A 169 -7.49 -3.19 20.62
C ASP A 169 -6.95 -2.51 19.36
N GLN A 170 -5.77 -1.92 19.48
CA GLN A 170 -5.24 -1.06 18.43
C GLN A 170 -4.45 -1.84 17.37
N PHE A 171 -4.46 -1.29 16.16
CA PHE A 171 -3.56 -1.61 15.05
C PHE A 171 -3.02 -0.29 14.49
N ILE A 172 -1.71 -0.15 14.34
CA ILE A 172 -1.09 1.09 13.84
C ILE A 172 -0.41 0.84 12.50
N ILE A 173 -0.76 1.68 11.51
CA ILE A 173 -0.13 1.65 10.19
C ILE A 173 0.71 2.91 10.02
N TYR A 174 2.05 2.78 10.06
CA TYR A 174 2.93 3.87 9.69
C TYR A 174 2.99 4.04 8.18
N THR A 175 2.72 5.26 7.74
CA THR A 175 2.71 5.61 6.32
C THR A 175 3.74 6.69 6.03
N GLY A 176 4.54 6.50 4.96
CA GLY A 176 5.37 7.57 4.43
C GLY A 176 4.49 8.67 3.84
N GLY A 177 4.47 9.81 4.47
CA GLY A 177 3.79 11.00 3.93
C GLY A 177 4.54 11.56 2.72
N THR A 178 3.82 12.15 1.77
CA THR A 178 4.44 12.87 0.63
C THR A 178 5.13 14.16 1.05
N THR A 179 4.97 14.59 2.30
CA THR A 179 5.35 15.93 2.80
C THR A 179 6.12 15.94 4.11
N GLY A 180 6.60 14.79 4.60
CA GLY A 180 7.31 14.76 5.89
C GLY A 180 7.62 13.36 6.41
N MET A 181 7.98 13.29 7.69
CA MET A 181 8.26 12.04 8.39
C MET A 181 7.00 11.14 8.45
N PRO A 182 7.18 9.81 8.53
CA PRO A 182 6.08 8.86 8.61
C PRO A 182 5.16 9.13 9.81
N LYS A 183 3.87 8.83 9.65
CA LYS A 183 2.86 8.98 10.71
C LYS A 183 2.16 7.67 10.96
N GLY A 184 1.93 7.35 12.23
CA GLY A 184 1.19 6.18 12.67
C GLY A 184 -0.32 6.43 12.65
N VAL A 185 -1.03 5.81 11.72
CA VAL A 185 -2.50 5.85 11.67
C VAL A 185 -3.04 4.81 12.64
N MET A 186 -3.74 5.25 13.69
CA MET A 186 -4.28 4.39 14.73
C MET A 186 -5.67 3.89 14.37
N TRP A 187 -5.84 2.60 14.31
CA TRP A 187 -7.13 1.94 14.11
C TRP A 187 -7.57 1.16 15.34
N ARG A 188 -8.87 1.13 15.63
CA ARG A 188 -9.47 0.03 16.36
C ARG A 188 -9.51 -1.18 15.43
N GLN A 189 -9.27 -2.37 15.94
CA GLN A 189 -9.26 -3.58 15.10
C GLN A 189 -10.62 -3.83 14.45
N GLU A 190 -11.72 -3.56 15.15
CA GLU A 190 -13.08 -3.61 14.59
C GLU A 190 -13.24 -2.66 13.40
N ASP A 191 -12.82 -1.39 13.52
CA ASP A 191 -12.95 -0.43 12.44
C ASP A 191 -12.08 -0.80 11.22
N LEU A 192 -10.89 -1.33 11.46
CA LEU A 192 -10.00 -1.82 10.41
C LEU A 192 -10.58 -3.05 9.70
N PHE A 193 -11.21 -3.96 10.44
CA PHE A 193 -11.89 -5.13 9.87
C PHE A 193 -12.99 -4.73 8.89
N PHE A 194 -13.84 -3.77 9.27
CA PHE A 194 -14.93 -3.32 8.40
C PHE A 194 -14.46 -2.44 7.24
N SER A 195 -13.58 -1.49 7.50
CA SER A 195 -13.17 -0.50 6.50
C SER A 195 -12.03 -0.97 5.60
N GLY A 196 -11.05 -1.68 6.17
CA GLY A 196 -9.85 -2.13 5.46
C GLY A 196 -9.94 -3.54 4.90
N MET A 197 -10.79 -4.40 5.48
CA MET A 197 -10.90 -5.81 5.11
C MET A 197 -12.30 -6.21 4.63
N GLY A 198 -13.20 -5.25 4.41
CA GLY A 198 -14.53 -5.47 3.88
C GLY A 198 -15.49 -6.21 4.83
N GLY A 199 -15.21 -6.24 6.13
CA GLY A 199 -16.08 -6.85 7.13
C GLY A 199 -16.36 -8.34 6.87
N GLY A 200 -15.36 -9.10 6.41
CA GLY A 200 -15.52 -10.51 6.10
C GLY A 200 -16.30 -10.81 4.82
N ALA A 201 -16.49 -9.82 3.93
CA ALA A 201 -17.16 -10.00 2.65
C ALA A 201 -16.75 -8.93 1.64
N PRO A 202 -15.65 -9.09 0.87
CA PRO A 202 -15.17 -8.07 -0.06
C PRO A 202 -16.15 -7.76 -1.19
N THR A 203 -17.09 -8.67 -1.49
CA THR A 203 -18.07 -8.52 -2.58
C THR A 203 -19.50 -8.80 -2.14
N GLY A 204 -19.80 -8.59 -0.85
CA GLY A 204 -21.14 -8.88 -0.30
C GLY A 204 -21.44 -8.06 0.95
N GLU A 205 -22.49 -8.44 1.66
CA GLU A 205 -22.83 -7.80 2.92
C GLU A 205 -21.82 -8.20 4.01
N PRO A 206 -21.28 -7.25 4.76
CA PRO A 206 -20.42 -7.53 5.92
C PRO A 206 -21.10 -8.49 6.90
N VAL A 207 -20.30 -9.19 7.69
CA VAL A 207 -20.85 -10.03 8.79
C VAL A 207 -21.50 -9.11 9.83
N LYS A 208 -22.61 -9.56 10.39
CA LYS A 208 -23.37 -8.82 11.42
C LYS A 208 -22.97 -9.22 12.84
N GLN A 209 -22.41 -10.40 12.99
CA GLN A 209 -21.86 -10.94 14.23
C GLN A 209 -20.50 -11.56 13.93
N PRO A 210 -19.53 -11.50 14.85
CA PRO A 210 -18.18 -12.05 14.62
C PRO A 210 -18.21 -13.55 14.29
N GLU A 211 -19.15 -14.31 14.88
CA GLU A 211 -19.30 -15.76 14.70
C GLU A 211 -19.70 -16.15 13.27
N GLU A 212 -20.40 -15.26 12.54
CA GLU A 212 -20.81 -15.49 11.14
C GLU A 212 -19.60 -15.69 10.22
N LEU A 213 -18.42 -15.17 10.58
CA LEU A 213 -17.21 -15.32 9.77
C LEU A 213 -16.83 -16.79 9.64
N ALA A 214 -16.72 -17.49 10.76
CA ALA A 214 -16.41 -18.92 10.79
C ALA A 214 -17.51 -19.75 10.11
N GLU A 215 -18.78 -19.40 10.31
CA GLU A 215 -19.91 -20.07 9.65
C GLU A 215 -19.83 -19.95 8.12
N ARG A 216 -19.52 -18.76 7.61
CA ARG A 216 -19.31 -18.53 6.17
C ARG A 216 -18.13 -19.33 5.62
N VAL A 217 -17.02 -19.38 6.36
CA VAL A 217 -15.83 -20.15 5.97
C VAL A 217 -16.12 -21.65 5.98
N ALA A 218 -16.85 -22.17 6.97
CA ALA A 218 -17.25 -23.57 7.05
C ALA A 218 -18.20 -23.97 5.92
N ALA A 219 -19.14 -23.08 5.55
CA ALA A 219 -20.08 -23.28 4.45
C ALA A 219 -19.44 -23.03 3.07
N GLY A 220 -18.38 -22.25 3.01
CA GLY A 220 -17.71 -21.84 1.79
C GLY A 220 -16.74 -22.90 1.25
N GLY A 221 -16.52 -22.86 -0.06
CA GLY A 221 -15.50 -23.65 -0.73
C GLY A 221 -14.08 -23.13 -0.43
N SER A 222 -13.08 -23.97 -0.70
CA SER A 222 -11.70 -23.57 -0.92
C SER A 222 -11.50 -23.33 -2.42
N GLY A 223 -10.48 -22.59 -2.81
CA GLY A 223 -10.12 -22.45 -4.22
C GLY A 223 -9.73 -21.04 -4.63
N ILE A 224 -9.78 -20.09 -3.71
CA ILE A 224 -9.15 -18.78 -3.92
C ILE A 224 -7.72 -18.85 -3.38
N THR A 225 -6.79 -18.42 -4.20
CA THR A 225 -5.40 -18.23 -3.79
C THR A 225 -5.07 -16.75 -3.92
N PHE A 226 -4.85 -16.10 -2.78
CA PHE A 226 -4.45 -14.69 -2.71
C PHE A 226 -2.93 -14.56 -2.85
N PHE A 227 -2.48 -13.60 -3.64
CA PHE A 227 -1.07 -13.28 -3.81
C PHE A 227 -0.83 -11.77 -3.64
N PRO A 228 -0.61 -11.28 -2.40
CA PRO A 228 -0.15 -9.91 -2.17
C PRO A 228 1.31 -9.77 -2.60
N THR A 229 1.55 -9.23 -3.79
CA THR A 229 2.91 -9.10 -4.36
C THR A 229 3.71 -7.91 -3.82
N PRO A 230 3.10 -6.79 -3.34
CA PRO A 230 3.87 -5.72 -2.72
C PRO A 230 4.41 -6.12 -1.33
N PRO A 231 5.35 -5.33 -0.77
CA PRO A 231 5.87 -5.59 0.58
C PRO A 231 4.78 -5.58 1.66
N LEU A 232 4.83 -6.56 2.58
CA LEU A 232 3.92 -6.67 3.73
C LEU A 232 4.00 -5.46 4.69
N MET A 233 5.10 -4.72 4.70
CA MET A 233 5.20 -3.48 5.46
C MET A 233 4.20 -2.39 5.02
N HIS A 234 3.51 -2.58 3.89
CA HIS A 234 2.45 -1.68 3.42
C HIS A 234 1.07 -2.26 3.74
N GLY A 235 0.19 -1.42 4.27
CA GLY A 235 -1.16 -1.81 4.68
C GLY A 235 -1.91 -2.63 3.62
N THR A 236 -1.81 -2.26 2.34
CA THR A 236 -2.44 -3.00 1.24
C THR A 236 -2.09 -4.49 1.27
N SER A 237 -0.82 -4.85 1.40
CA SER A 237 -0.41 -6.26 1.35
C SER A 237 -0.74 -7.01 2.62
N THR A 238 -0.48 -6.40 3.79
CA THR A 238 -0.85 -7.01 5.07
C THR A 238 -2.36 -7.23 5.15
N LEU A 239 -3.17 -6.23 4.77
CA LEU A 239 -4.63 -6.37 4.79
C LEU A 239 -5.11 -7.40 3.77
N THR A 240 -4.49 -7.51 2.58
CA THR A 240 -4.82 -8.57 1.61
C THR A 240 -4.53 -9.96 2.19
N ALA A 241 -3.43 -10.15 2.92
CA ALA A 241 -3.14 -11.41 3.58
C ALA A 241 -4.19 -11.74 4.66
N PHE A 242 -4.54 -10.76 5.51
CA PHE A 242 -5.59 -10.94 6.51
C PHE A 242 -6.98 -11.18 5.89
N ILE A 243 -7.31 -10.54 4.76
CA ILE A 243 -8.51 -10.86 3.99
C ILE A 243 -8.50 -12.33 3.59
N GLY A 244 -7.39 -12.83 3.02
CA GLY A 244 -7.24 -14.24 2.66
C GLY A 244 -7.48 -15.17 3.84
N PHE A 245 -6.91 -14.86 5.01
CA PHE A 245 -7.10 -15.65 6.23
C PHE A 245 -8.54 -15.60 6.73
N ASN A 246 -9.19 -14.43 6.74
CA ASN A 246 -10.57 -14.28 7.15
C ASN A 246 -11.55 -15.07 6.26
N PHE A 247 -11.17 -15.35 5.02
CA PHE A 247 -11.95 -16.20 4.11
C PHE A 247 -11.61 -17.69 4.20
N GLY A 248 -10.71 -18.07 5.09
CA GLY A 248 -10.21 -19.44 5.16
C GLY A 248 -9.52 -19.87 3.87
N GLN A 249 -8.91 -18.94 3.13
CA GLN A 249 -8.27 -19.17 1.85
C GLN A 249 -6.75 -19.17 1.97
N ARG A 250 -6.08 -19.63 0.91
CA ARG A 250 -4.63 -19.71 0.84
C ARG A 250 -4.02 -18.37 0.45
N VAL A 251 -2.96 -17.98 1.15
CA VAL A 251 -2.14 -16.80 0.85
C VAL A 251 -0.77 -17.26 0.40
N VAL A 252 -0.31 -16.76 -0.74
CA VAL A 252 1.06 -16.99 -1.25
C VAL A 252 1.85 -15.70 -1.10
N ILE A 253 3.08 -15.77 -0.65
CA ILE A 253 3.97 -14.61 -0.51
C ILE A 253 5.37 -14.92 -1.04
N HIS A 254 6.03 -13.89 -1.56
CA HIS A 254 7.45 -13.88 -1.91
C HIS A 254 8.22 -12.91 -1.03
N ARG A 255 9.52 -13.15 -0.83
CA ARG A 255 10.39 -12.23 -0.11
C ARG A 255 10.46 -10.85 -0.79
N LYS A 256 10.59 -10.85 -2.13
CA LYS A 256 10.68 -9.63 -2.96
C LYS A 256 9.90 -9.84 -4.26
N PHE A 257 9.45 -8.75 -4.86
CA PHE A 257 8.82 -8.77 -6.16
C PHE A 257 9.87 -8.98 -7.26
N VAL A 258 9.75 -10.09 -8.00
CA VAL A 258 10.52 -10.42 -9.20
C VAL A 258 9.52 -10.88 -10.25
N PRO A 259 9.35 -10.17 -11.37
CA PRO A 259 8.26 -10.40 -12.31
C PRO A 259 8.15 -11.84 -12.82
N GLU A 260 9.27 -12.44 -13.24
CA GLU A 260 9.30 -13.80 -13.77
C GLU A 260 8.90 -14.83 -12.72
N GLU A 261 9.31 -14.62 -11.47
CA GLU A 261 8.95 -15.52 -10.37
C GLU A 261 7.49 -15.36 -9.97
N VAL A 262 6.97 -14.14 -10.00
CA VAL A 262 5.53 -13.90 -9.80
C VAL A 262 4.72 -14.70 -10.82
N LEU A 263 5.10 -14.66 -12.09
CA LEU A 263 4.41 -15.39 -13.16
C LEU A 263 4.54 -16.91 -13.02
N ARG A 264 5.75 -17.44 -12.69
CA ARG A 264 5.93 -18.88 -12.38
C ARG A 264 5.05 -19.31 -11.21
N THR A 265 4.92 -18.45 -10.20
CA THR A 265 4.06 -18.73 -9.04
C THR A 265 2.58 -18.72 -9.40
N VAL A 266 2.14 -17.80 -10.24
CA VAL A 266 0.74 -17.80 -10.74
C VAL A 266 0.41 -19.14 -11.38
N GLU A 267 1.26 -19.66 -12.26
CA GLU A 267 1.09 -20.94 -12.93
C GLU A 267 1.16 -22.10 -11.92
N LYS A 268 2.23 -22.17 -11.12
CA LYS A 268 2.50 -23.28 -10.19
C LYS A 268 1.43 -23.38 -9.10
N GLU A 269 1.11 -22.27 -8.46
CA GLU A 269 0.19 -22.23 -7.31
C GLU A 269 -1.26 -21.97 -7.72
N ARG A 270 -1.53 -21.86 -9.02
CA ARG A 270 -2.89 -21.59 -9.54
C ARG A 270 -3.50 -20.37 -8.85
N VAL A 271 -2.73 -19.28 -8.78
CA VAL A 271 -3.17 -18.03 -8.13
C VAL A 271 -4.42 -17.50 -8.83
N THR A 272 -5.41 -17.14 -8.03
CA THR A 272 -6.69 -16.63 -8.55
C THR A 272 -6.86 -15.12 -8.35
N SER A 273 -6.26 -14.57 -7.29
CA SER A 273 -6.36 -13.14 -6.96
C SER A 273 -5.00 -12.58 -6.59
N MET A 274 -4.55 -11.59 -7.34
CA MET A 274 -3.26 -10.91 -7.11
C MET A 274 -3.50 -9.44 -6.77
N SER A 275 -2.80 -8.92 -5.76
CA SER A 275 -2.73 -7.49 -5.51
C SER A 275 -1.36 -6.93 -5.87
N LEU A 276 -1.35 -5.70 -6.38
CA LEU A 276 -0.14 -4.99 -6.81
C LEU A 276 -0.28 -3.47 -6.61
N VAL A 277 0.73 -2.69 -7.01
CA VAL A 277 0.71 -1.23 -6.90
C VAL A 277 0.99 -0.59 -8.26
N GLY A 278 -0.08 -0.32 -8.98
CA GLY A 278 -0.09 0.45 -10.21
C GLY A 278 0.80 -0.08 -11.33
N ASP A 279 1.11 0.82 -12.24
CA ASP A 279 1.94 0.55 -13.42
C ASP A 279 3.34 0.05 -13.05
N ALA A 280 3.88 0.50 -11.93
CA ALA A 280 5.22 0.14 -11.47
C ALA A 280 5.43 -1.37 -11.28
N MET A 281 4.34 -2.10 -11.00
CA MET A 281 4.39 -3.56 -10.85
C MET A 281 3.74 -4.29 -12.03
N LEU A 282 2.70 -3.70 -12.65
CA LEU A 282 2.00 -4.37 -13.74
C LEU A 282 2.80 -4.35 -15.05
N ARG A 283 3.54 -3.26 -15.35
CA ARG A 283 4.37 -3.20 -16.57
C ARG A 283 5.45 -4.26 -16.63
N PRO A 284 6.29 -4.46 -15.58
CA PRO A 284 7.28 -5.53 -15.60
C PRO A 284 6.68 -6.94 -15.80
N LEU A 285 5.43 -7.16 -15.34
CA LEU A 285 4.73 -8.42 -15.60
C LEU A 285 4.32 -8.55 -17.07
N ILE A 286 3.88 -7.46 -17.71
CA ILE A 286 3.59 -7.42 -19.14
C ILE A 286 4.85 -7.72 -19.94
N ASP A 287 5.94 -7.00 -19.65
CA ASP A 287 7.23 -7.17 -20.34
C ASP A 287 7.73 -8.63 -20.24
N ALA A 288 7.59 -9.24 -19.06
CA ALA A 288 7.95 -10.64 -18.87
C ALA A 288 7.04 -11.60 -19.66
N LEU A 289 5.72 -11.35 -19.69
CA LEU A 289 4.76 -12.17 -20.46
C LEU A 289 4.94 -12.04 -21.98
N GLU A 290 5.35 -10.88 -22.47
CA GLU A 290 5.68 -10.67 -23.89
C GLU A 290 7.07 -11.25 -24.25
N GLY A 291 7.96 -11.39 -23.26
CA GLY A 291 9.35 -11.80 -23.38
C GLY A 291 9.65 -13.19 -22.79
N PRO A 292 10.46 -13.25 -21.71
CA PRO A 292 11.02 -14.53 -21.18
C PRO A 292 9.97 -15.48 -20.61
N MET A 293 8.80 -14.97 -20.21
CA MET A 293 7.71 -15.76 -19.64
C MET A 293 6.53 -15.95 -20.59
N LYS A 294 6.77 -15.77 -21.90
CA LYS A 294 5.74 -15.98 -22.92
C LYS A 294 5.23 -17.43 -22.90
N GLY A 295 3.91 -17.56 -22.78
CA GLY A 295 3.25 -18.86 -22.73
C GLY A 295 2.99 -19.38 -21.29
N THR A 296 3.31 -18.61 -20.25
CA THR A 296 2.91 -18.92 -18.87
C THR A 296 1.38 -19.09 -18.78
N ASP A 297 0.93 -20.15 -18.12
CA ASP A 297 -0.49 -20.41 -17.93
C ASP A 297 -1.09 -19.45 -16.86
N MET A 298 -1.76 -18.41 -17.34
CA MET A 298 -2.49 -17.42 -16.53
C MET A 298 -3.97 -17.77 -16.38
N SER A 299 -4.42 -18.93 -16.79
CA SER A 299 -5.85 -19.31 -16.85
C SER A 299 -6.54 -19.36 -15.48
N SER A 300 -5.78 -19.51 -14.40
CA SER A 300 -6.32 -19.47 -13.02
C SER A 300 -6.63 -18.06 -12.54
N MET A 301 -6.03 -17.02 -13.16
CA MET A 301 -6.15 -15.64 -12.70
C MET A 301 -7.55 -15.10 -12.93
N PHE A 302 -8.27 -14.82 -11.84
CA PHE A 302 -9.60 -14.24 -11.86
C PHE A 302 -9.54 -12.71 -11.70
N SER A 303 -8.71 -12.20 -10.77
CA SER A 303 -8.62 -10.78 -10.49
C SER A 303 -7.21 -10.29 -10.22
N VAL A 304 -6.92 -9.09 -10.71
CA VAL A 304 -5.75 -8.31 -10.33
C VAL A 304 -6.22 -6.95 -9.81
N SER A 305 -5.89 -6.66 -8.55
CA SER A 305 -6.27 -5.41 -7.90
C SER A 305 -5.05 -4.51 -7.67
N SER A 306 -5.22 -3.22 -7.86
CA SER A 306 -4.23 -2.20 -7.51
C SER A 306 -4.77 -1.30 -6.43
N SER A 307 -3.92 -0.97 -5.46
CA SER A 307 -4.19 0.03 -4.43
C SER A 307 -2.93 0.86 -4.18
N GLY A 308 -3.10 2.13 -3.83
CA GLY A 308 -1.98 3.02 -3.53
C GLY A 308 -1.32 3.67 -4.74
N ALA A 309 -1.50 3.14 -5.95
CA ALA A 309 -1.20 3.77 -7.23
C ALA A 309 -2.17 3.24 -8.30
N ILE A 310 -2.38 4.03 -9.34
CA ILE A 310 -3.32 3.71 -10.42
C ILE A 310 -2.63 2.80 -11.45
N MET A 311 -3.33 1.75 -11.88
CA MET A 311 -3.05 1.10 -13.16
C MET A 311 -3.63 1.98 -14.27
N SER A 312 -2.77 2.58 -15.09
CA SER A 312 -3.21 3.42 -16.19
C SER A 312 -4.01 2.61 -17.22
N ASP A 313 -4.88 3.27 -17.94
CA ASP A 313 -5.73 2.62 -18.94
C ASP A 313 -4.92 1.90 -20.03
N THR A 314 -3.82 2.49 -20.47
CA THR A 314 -2.89 1.85 -21.41
C THR A 314 -2.34 0.53 -20.89
N VAL A 315 -1.85 0.50 -19.65
CA VAL A 315 -1.28 -0.70 -19.04
C VAL A 315 -2.35 -1.76 -18.77
N ARG A 316 -3.53 -1.34 -18.34
CA ARG A 316 -4.69 -2.23 -18.16
C ARG A 316 -5.05 -2.95 -19.46
N ARG A 317 -5.19 -2.20 -20.58
CA ARG A 317 -5.52 -2.77 -21.90
C ARG A 317 -4.43 -3.73 -22.40
N GLN A 318 -3.16 -3.39 -22.21
CA GLN A 318 -2.04 -4.27 -22.58
C GLN A 318 -2.09 -5.59 -21.80
N PHE A 319 -2.26 -5.52 -20.48
CA PHE A 319 -2.35 -6.74 -19.66
C PHE A 319 -3.59 -7.57 -20.02
N GLN A 320 -4.73 -6.93 -20.23
CA GLN A 320 -5.98 -7.60 -20.61
C GLN A 320 -5.91 -8.28 -21.98
N ALA A 321 -5.10 -7.76 -22.90
CA ALA A 321 -4.84 -8.43 -24.18
C ALA A 321 -4.07 -9.75 -24.01
N LEU A 322 -3.19 -9.84 -23.00
CA LEU A 322 -2.43 -11.04 -22.67
C LEU A 322 -3.22 -12.02 -21.78
N VAL A 323 -4.07 -11.50 -20.91
CA VAL A 323 -4.90 -12.27 -19.95
C VAL A 323 -6.37 -11.82 -20.08
N PRO A 324 -7.11 -12.25 -21.12
CA PRO A 324 -8.40 -11.67 -21.49
C PRO A 324 -9.52 -11.75 -20.45
N ASN A 325 -9.52 -12.80 -19.63
CA ASN A 325 -10.61 -13.08 -18.67
C ASN A 325 -10.36 -12.50 -17.28
N VAL A 326 -9.28 -11.77 -17.09
CA VAL A 326 -8.93 -11.19 -15.78
C VAL A 326 -9.75 -9.93 -15.51
N MET A 327 -10.26 -9.82 -14.29
CA MET A 327 -10.88 -8.60 -13.77
C MET A 327 -9.77 -7.67 -13.23
N LEU A 328 -9.64 -6.47 -13.77
CA LEU A 328 -8.66 -5.46 -13.35
C LEU A 328 -9.34 -4.40 -12.49
N LEU A 329 -8.97 -4.31 -11.23
CA LEU A 329 -9.60 -3.44 -10.24
C LEU A 329 -8.61 -2.36 -9.77
N ASN A 330 -8.90 -1.09 -10.04
CA ASN A 330 -8.23 0.03 -9.39
C ASN A 330 -9.02 0.40 -8.13
N ASN A 331 -8.51 0.02 -6.97
CA ASN A 331 -9.12 0.33 -5.69
C ASN A 331 -8.64 1.69 -5.18
N PHE A 332 -9.60 2.51 -4.79
CA PHE A 332 -9.36 3.81 -4.17
C PHE A 332 -9.52 3.70 -2.67
N GLY A 333 -8.54 4.21 -1.95
CA GLY A 333 -8.50 4.20 -0.49
C GLY A 333 -7.17 4.71 0.03
N SER A 334 -7.07 4.83 1.34
CA SER A 334 -5.85 5.28 2.02
C SER A 334 -5.68 4.58 3.36
N SER A 335 -4.53 4.76 4.00
CA SER A 335 -4.32 4.26 5.36
C SER A 335 -5.26 4.94 6.37
N GLU A 336 -5.71 6.14 6.06
CA GLU A 336 -6.62 6.94 6.90
C GLU A 336 -8.11 6.62 6.70
N SER A 337 -8.47 5.89 5.64
CA SER A 337 -9.89 5.58 5.36
C SER A 337 -10.19 4.11 5.13
N GLY A 338 -9.16 3.29 4.89
CA GLY A 338 -9.38 1.95 4.36
C GLY A 338 -9.84 1.99 2.90
N PHE A 339 -10.89 1.26 2.56
CA PHE A 339 -11.44 1.17 1.21
C PHE A 339 -12.56 2.18 0.98
N ASN A 340 -12.39 3.07 0.01
CA ASN A 340 -13.38 4.07 -0.39
C ASN A 340 -14.22 3.66 -1.60
N GLY A 341 -13.65 2.89 -2.52
CA GLY A 341 -14.35 2.49 -3.75
C GLY A 341 -13.44 1.88 -4.80
N THR A 342 -14.01 1.60 -5.96
CA THR A 342 -13.31 1.03 -7.12
C THR A 342 -13.55 1.89 -8.36
N ALA A 343 -12.51 2.04 -9.18
CA ALA A 343 -12.63 2.79 -10.43
C ALA A 343 -13.64 2.16 -11.39
N THR A 344 -14.32 3.02 -12.13
CA THR A 344 -15.24 2.61 -13.21
C THR A 344 -14.46 2.22 -14.47
N ASP A 345 -15.05 1.39 -15.33
CA ASP A 345 -14.40 0.92 -16.56
C ASP A 345 -14.14 2.03 -17.58
N ASP A 346 -14.87 3.16 -17.49
CA ASP A 346 -14.73 4.33 -18.33
C ASP A 346 -13.76 5.39 -17.77
N SER A 347 -12.99 5.04 -16.73
CA SER A 347 -11.86 5.85 -16.27
C SER A 347 -10.76 5.87 -17.34
N GLY A 348 -10.17 7.05 -17.59
CA GLY A 348 -9.12 7.17 -18.61
C GLY A 348 -8.67 8.62 -18.83
N PRO A 349 -7.78 8.87 -19.80
CA PRO A 349 -7.21 10.20 -20.05
C PRO A 349 -8.24 11.29 -20.33
N GLU A 350 -9.36 10.94 -20.97
CA GLU A 350 -10.42 11.89 -21.36
C GLU A 350 -11.41 12.18 -20.22
N ARG A 351 -11.63 11.21 -19.33
CA ARG A 351 -12.66 11.27 -18.26
C ARG A 351 -12.09 11.33 -16.85
N GLY A 352 -10.78 11.23 -16.70
CA GLY A 352 -10.10 11.20 -15.41
C GLY A 352 -10.25 9.88 -14.65
N PHE A 353 -9.80 9.86 -13.41
CA PHE A 353 -9.92 8.70 -12.53
C PHE A 353 -11.29 8.70 -11.83
N ARG A 354 -12.24 8.02 -12.45
CA ARG A 354 -13.64 7.93 -12.02
C ARG A 354 -13.81 6.77 -11.05
N VAL A 355 -14.35 7.04 -9.86
CA VAL A 355 -14.48 6.06 -8.79
C VAL A 355 -15.93 5.95 -8.33
N ARG A 356 -16.45 4.74 -8.33
CA ARG A 356 -17.70 4.44 -7.63
C ARG A 356 -17.37 4.22 -6.16
N VAL A 357 -17.69 5.22 -5.37
CA VAL A 357 -17.40 5.20 -3.93
C VAL A 357 -18.50 4.46 -3.16
N ASN A 358 -18.15 3.97 -1.96
CA ASN A 358 -19.09 3.38 -1.04
C ASN A 358 -20.02 4.46 -0.42
N SER A 359 -21.10 4.02 0.22
CA SER A 359 -22.13 4.92 0.80
C SER A 359 -21.64 5.80 1.96
N ARG A 360 -20.46 5.54 2.51
CA ARG A 360 -19.84 6.29 3.61
C ARG A 360 -18.81 7.33 3.13
N THR A 361 -18.53 7.35 1.82
CA THR A 361 -17.57 8.26 1.20
C THR A 361 -18.29 9.37 0.45
N GLN A 362 -17.89 10.62 0.67
CA GLN A 362 -18.44 11.82 0.04
C GLN A 362 -17.32 12.77 -0.38
N VAL A 363 -17.64 13.72 -1.26
CA VAL A 363 -16.78 14.86 -1.57
C VAL A 363 -17.39 16.09 -0.91
N VAL A 364 -16.60 16.76 -0.06
CA VAL A 364 -17.07 17.87 0.79
C VAL A 364 -16.22 19.12 0.57
N ASP A 365 -16.82 20.28 0.83
CA ASP A 365 -16.06 21.52 0.99
C ASP A 365 -15.18 21.43 2.25
N PRO A 366 -13.87 21.71 2.14
CA PRO A 366 -12.95 21.49 3.25
C PRO A 366 -13.13 22.45 4.45
N ALA A 367 -13.87 23.54 4.28
CA ALA A 367 -14.10 24.52 5.34
C ALA A 367 -15.44 24.29 6.07
N SER A 368 -16.51 24.01 5.32
CA SER A 368 -17.84 23.78 5.89
C SER A 368 -18.12 22.32 6.22
N HIS A 369 -17.37 21.39 5.62
CA HIS A 369 -17.61 19.94 5.63
C HIS A 369 -18.98 19.53 5.04
N GLU A 370 -19.61 20.41 4.26
CA GLU A 370 -20.85 20.09 3.55
C GLU A 370 -20.54 19.45 2.19
N PRO A 371 -21.42 18.54 1.71
CA PRO A 371 -21.29 18.00 0.36
C PRO A 371 -21.25 19.10 -0.69
N ILE A 372 -20.35 18.97 -1.67
CA ILE A 372 -20.24 19.93 -2.80
C ILE A 372 -21.34 19.70 -3.84
N ALA A 373 -21.63 20.73 -4.63
CA ALA A 373 -22.46 20.58 -5.82
C ALA A 373 -21.70 19.84 -6.95
N PRO A 374 -22.41 19.15 -7.86
CA PRO A 374 -21.78 18.54 -9.04
C PRO A 374 -20.93 19.55 -9.83
N GLY A 375 -19.72 19.15 -10.18
CA GLY A 375 -18.75 19.99 -10.91
C GLY A 375 -17.86 20.88 -10.02
N GLU A 376 -18.22 21.10 -8.77
CA GLU A 376 -17.35 21.80 -7.81
C GLU A 376 -16.21 20.90 -7.36
N VAL A 377 -15.10 21.51 -6.92
CA VAL A 377 -13.93 20.82 -6.40
C VAL A 377 -13.93 20.84 -4.88
N GLY A 378 -13.91 19.65 -4.28
CA GLY A 378 -13.83 19.46 -2.84
C GLY A 378 -12.76 18.46 -2.45
N ARG A 379 -12.84 18.01 -1.21
CA ARG A 379 -11.98 16.94 -0.66
C ARG A 379 -12.80 15.69 -0.38
N VAL A 380 -12.18 14.54 -0.61
CA VAL A 380 -12.80 13.26 -0.25
C VAL A 380 -12.84 13.12 1.27
N ALA A 381 -14.00 12.75 1.81
CA ALA A 381 -14.21 12.46 3.22
C ALA A 381 -14.93 11.12 3.39
N GLN A 382 -14.70 10.45 4.51
CA GLN A 382 -15.36 9.18 4.86
C GLN A 382 -15.82 9.20 6.31
N CYS A 383 -16.98 8.60 6.61
CA CYS A 383 -17.51 8.44 7.96
C CYS A 383 -17.58 6.98 8.42
N GLY A 384 -17.92 6.81 9.69
CA GLY A 384 -18.19 5.52 10.33
C GLY A 384 -16.93 4.83 10.82
N HIS A 385 -16.59 3.67 10.25
CA HIS A 385 -15.36 2.94 10.61
C HIS A 385 -14.12 3.64 10.07
N VAL A 386 -13.59 4.61 10.84
CA VAL A 386 -12.41 5.42 10.52
C VAL A 386 -11.41 5.38 11.68
N PRO A 387 -10.12 5.69 11.43
CA PRO A 387 -9.09 5.66 12.48
C PRO A 387 -9.38 6.56 13.66
N LEU A 388 -8.76 6.25 14.79
CA LEU A 388 -8.78 7.09 15.99
C LEU A 388 -8.02 8.42 15.78
N GLY A 389 -7.05 8.45 14.87
CA GLY A 389 -6.20 9.60 14.60
C GLY A 389 -4.78 9.17 14.25
N TYR A 390 -3.86 10.13 14.38
CA TYR A 390 -2.43 9.86 14.27
C TYR A 390 -1.80 9.71 15.65
N TYR A 391 -0.97 8.70 15.80
CA TYR A 391 -0.22 8.46 17.03
C TYR A 391 0.75 9.62 17.27
N ASN A 392 0.81 10.10 18.50
CA ASN A 392 1.65 11.22 18.94
C ASN A 392 1.50 12.55 18.13
N ASP A 393 0.43 12.70 17.32
CA ASP A 393 0.20 13.94 16.55
C ASP A 393 -1.25 14.44 16.71
N ALA A 394 -1.54 14.99 17.89
CA ALA A 394 -2.87 15.53 18.21
C ALA A 394 -3.28 16.69 17.28
N ARG A 395 -2.30 17.53 16.85
CA ARG A 395 -2.57 18.64 15.94
C ARG A 395 -3.04 18.11 14.58
N LYS A 396 -2.30 17.17 14.00
CA LYS A 396 -2.67 16.60 12.69
C LYS A 396 -3.95 15.77 12.78
N THR A 397 -4.20 15.12 13.91
CA THR A 397 -5.45 14.43 14.19
C THR A 397 -6.63 15.41 14.11
N ALA A 398 -6.56 16.54 14.82
CA ALA A 398 -7.62 17.57 14.80
C ALA A 398 -7.82 18.23 13.41
N GLU A 399 -6.76 18.32 12.59
CA GLU A 399 -6.84 18.84 11.20
C GLU A 399 -7.47 17.83 10.22
N THR A 400 -7.50 16.55 10.56
CA THR A 400 -7.84 15.46 9.63
C THR A 400 -9.15 14.76 10.01
N PHE A 401 -9.41 14.63 11.30
CA PHE A 401 -10.60 13.95 11.82
C PHE A 401 -11.53 14.94 12.47
N PHE A 402 -12.83 14.80 12.21
CA PHE A 402 -13.87 15.67 12.76
C PHE A 402 -15.14 14.88 13.08
N GLU A 403 -16.06 15.47 13.85
CA GLU A 403 -17.37 14.91 14.11
C GLU A 403 -18.44 15.74 13.38
N LYS A 404 -19.38 15.05 12.75
CA LYS A 404 -20.54 15.64 12.10
C LYS A 404 -21.72 14.69 12.24
N ASP A 405 -22.87 15.23 12.64
CA ASP A 405 -24.13 14.49 12.81
C ASP A 405 -24.03 13.26 13.75
N GLY A 406 -23.13 13.33 14.74
CA GLY A 406 -22.89 12.24 15.70
C GLY A 406 -22.02 11.09 15.14
N GLU A 407 -21.49 11.25 13.96
CA GLU A 407 -20.55 10.32 13.33
C GLU A 407 -19.14 10.90 13.23
N ARG A 408 -18.15 10.03 13.32
CA ARG A 408 -16.76 10.38 13.13
C ARG A 408 -16.40 10.35 11.65
N TRP A 409 -15.70 11.37 11.20
CA TRP A 409 -15.28 11.56 9.81
C TRP A 409 -13.76 11.72 9.71
N VAL A 410 -13.21 11.30 8.57
CA VAL A 410 -11.85 11.62 8.14
C VAL A 410 -11.90 12.44 6.86
N LEU A 411 -11.14 13.53 6.81
CA LEU A 411 -10.97 14.38 5.64
C LEU A 411 -9.65 14.03 4.95
N LEU A 412 -9.73 13.36 3.81
CA LEU A 412 -8.56 12.86 3.08
C LEU A 412 -7.78 13.98 2.38
N GLY A 413 -6.56 13.70 1.93
CA GLY A 413 -5.75 14.64 1.15
C GLY A 413 -6.11 14.70 -0.32
N ASP A 414 -7.04 13.86 -0.77
CA ASP A 414 -7.40 13.71 -2.19
C ASP A 414 -8.47 14.73 -2.56
N MET A 415 -8.18 15.49 -3.63
CA MET A 415 -9.11 16.45 -4.25
C MET A 415 -9.97 15.70 -5.26
N ALA A 416 -11.24 16.03 -5.31
CA ALA A 416 -12.17 15.38 -6.22
C ALA A 416 -13.32 16.33 -6.60
N THR A 417 -14.03 15.96 -7.66
CA THR A 417 -15.34 16.52 -8.01
C THR A 417 -16.35 15.38 -8.14
N VAL A 418 -17.63 15.70 -8.18
CA VAL A 418 -18.71 14.75 -8.43
C VAL A 418 -19.33 15.11 -9.77
N ASP A 419 -19.47 14.14 -10.68
CA ASP A 419 -20.13 14.37 -11.95
C ASP A 419 -21.66 14.29 -11.85
N GLU A 420 -22.34 14.51 -13.00
CA GLU A 420 -23.81 14.50 -13.08
C GLU A 420 -24.41 13.13 -12.75
N ASP A 421 -23.65 12.04 -12.92
CA ASP A 421 -24.06 10.66 -12.59
C ASP A 421 -23.80 10.29 -11.12
N GLY A 422 -23.25 11.22 -10.32
CA GLY A 422 -22.87 10.98 -8.93
C GLY A 422 -21.57 10.19 -8.74
N ILE A 423 -20.77 10.03 -9.80
CA ILE A 423 -19.47 9.38 -9.75
C ILE A 423 -18.41 10.37 -9.27
N VAL A 424 -17.56 9.95 -8.36
CA VAL A 424 -16.44 10.76 -7.88
C VAL A 424 -15.30 10.71 -8.90
N VAL A 425 -14.88 11.87 -9.36
CA VAL A 425 -13.70 12.03 -10.23
C VAL A 425 -12.56 12.52 -9.35
N VAL A 426 -11.61 11.63 -9.05
CA VAL A 426 -10.43 11.95 -8.24
C VAL A 426 -9.43 12.71 -9.10
N LEU A 427 -9.08 13.91 -8.68
CA LEU A 427 -8.15 14.79 -9.37
C LEU A 427 -6.69 14.56 -8.99
N GLY A 428 -6.45 14.14 -7.73
CA GLY A 428 -5.13 13.86 -7.18
C GLY A 428 -4.93 14.45 -5.79
N ARG A 429 -3.69 14.36 -5.28
CA ARG A 429 -3.35 14.89 -3.97
C ARG A 429 -3.25 16.41 -3.99
N GLY A 430 -4.03 17.09 -3.15
CA GLY A 430 -4.00 18.55 -3.02
C GLY A 430 -2.61 19.12 -2.71
N SER A 431 -1.78 18.37 -1.98
CA SER A 431 -0.38 18.74 -1.67
C SER A 431 0.57 18.68 -2.88
N GLN A 432 0.20 18.03 -3.97
CA GLN A 432 0.99 17.94 -5.21
C GLN A 432 0.45 18.86 -6.32
N CYS A 433 -0.66 19.53 -6.07
CA CYS A 433 -1.28 20.43 -7.03
C CYS A 433 -0.32 21.53 -7.47
N ILE A 434 -0.14 21.70 -8.78
CA ILE A 434 0.71 22.72 -9.40
C ILE A 434 -0.14 23.95 -9.68
N ASN A 435 0.23 25.08 -9.09
CA ASN A 435 -0.42 26.36 -9.37
C ASN A 435 0.33 27.06 -10.51
N THR A 436 -0.27 27.10 -11.70
CA THR A 436 0.30 27.72 -12.90
C THR A 436 -0.59 28.84 -13.41
N GLY A 437 -0.15 30.08 -13.29
CA GLY A 437 -0.91 31.25 -13.76
C GLY A 437 -2.28 31.43 -13.12
N GLY A 438 -2.48 30.95 -11.88
CA GLY A 438 -3.76 30.97 -11.17
C GLY A 438 -4.61 29.71 -11.36
N GLU A 439 -4.24 28.85 -12.31
CA GLU A 439 -4.93 27.57 -12.57
C GLU A 439 -4.30 26.44 -11.75
N LYS A 440 -5.11 25.44 -11.41
CA LYS A 440 -4.68 24.25 -10.68
C LYS A 440 -4.48 23.07 -11.63
N VAL A 441 -3.30 22.47 -11.61
CA VAL A 441 -2.97 21.26 -12.38
C VAL A 441 -2.60 20.15 -11.42
N TYR A 442 -3.26 19.02 -11.54
CA TYR A 442 -2.95 17.82 -10.78
C TYR A 442 -2.02 16.94 -11.59
N PRO A 443 -0.83 16.59 -11.04
CA PRO A 443 0.17 15.79 -11.76
C PRO A 443 -0.40 14.52 -12.39
N GLU A 444 -1.25 13.81 -11.67
CA GLU A 444 -1.80 12.52 -12.07
C GLU A 444 -2.60 12.57 -13.38
N GLU A 445 -3.29 13.68 -13.66
CA GLU A 445 -4.01 13.88 -14.93
C GLU A 445 -3.04 13.95 -16.10
N VAL A 446 -1.97 14.72 -15.94
CA VAL A 446 -0.95 14.92 -16.97
C VAL A 446 -0.12 13.67 -17.17
N GLU A 447 0.23 12.97 -16.09
CA GLU A 447 0.93 11.68 -16.14
C GLU A 447 0.14 10.63 -16.91
N GLN A 448 -1.18 10.60 -16.74
CA GLN A 448 -2.04 9.66 -17.46
C GLN A 448 -2.04 9.94 -18.96
N ALA A 449 -2.10 11.22 -19.36
CA ALA A 449 -1.98 11.61 -20.76
C ALA A 449 -0.59 11.26 -21.33
N LEU A 450 0.49 11.56 -20.60
CA LEU A 450 1.85 11.21 -21.02
C LEU A 450 2.03 9.70 -21.22
N LYS A 451 1.53 8.89 -20.31
CA LYS A 451 1.64 7.42 -20.36
C LYS A 451 0.82 6.79 -21.49
N SER A 452 -0.12 7.53 -22.09
CA SER A 452 -0.83 7.09 -23.29
C SER A 452 -0.03 7.28 -24.57
N HIS A 453 1.10 8.04 -24.55
CA HIS A 453 1.99 8.18 -25.69
C HIS A 453 2.71 6.86 -26.00
N PRO A 454 2.81 6.44 -27.28
CA PRO A 454 3.36 5.14 -27.66
C PRO A 454 4.81 4.92 -27.20
N ASP A 455 5.63 5.97 -27.19
CA ASP A 455 7.05 5.92 -26.85
C ASP A 455 7.33 6.06 -25.33
N VAL A 456 6.32 6.42 -24.54
CA VAL A 456 6.46 6.64 -23.09
C VAL A 456 6.23 5.34 -22.34
N TYR A 457 7.23 4.95 -21.55
CA TYR A 457 7.14 3.82 -20.62
C TYR A 457 6.53 4.22 -19.28
N ASP A 458 7.05 5.28 -18.65
CA ASP A 458 6.54 5.84 -17.39
C ASP A 458 6.77 7.35 -17.36
N ALA A 459 6.00 8.07 -16.53
CA ALA A 459 6.12 9.51 -16.39
C ALA A 459 5.76 9.98 -14.99
N LEU A 460 6.46 11.03 -14.51
CA LEU A 460 6.07 11.84 -13.36
C LEU A 460 6.01 13.31 -13.78
N VAL A 461 5.09 14.05 -13.17
CA VAL A 461 4.87 15.46 -13.44
C VAL A 461 5.08 16.28 -12.19
N ALA A 462 5.81 17.37 -12.31
CA ALA A 462 6.13 18.25 -11.19
C ALA A 462 5.99 19.73 -11.55
N GLY A 463 5.67 20.55 -10.57
CA GLY A 463 5.74 22.00 -10.70
C GLY A 463 7.16 22.51 -10.49
N VAL A 464 7.69 23.24 -11.47
CA VAL A 464 8.99 23.92 -11.38
C VAL A 464 8.75 25.42 -11.25
N PRO A 465 9.45 26.12 -10.35
CA PRO A 465 9.28 27.56 -10.19
C PRO A 465 9.47 28.32 -11.50
N ASP A 466 8.57 29.25 -11.78
CA ASP A 466 8.52 30.05 -13.00
C ASP A 466 8.18 31.51 -12.67
N VAL A 467 8.95 32.45 -13.19
CA VAL A 467 8.80 33.88 -12.88
C VAL A 467 7.46 34.44 -13.38
N LYS A 468 6.96 33.92 -14.48
CA LYS A 468 5.71 34.41 -15.12
C LYS A 468 4.47 33.72 -14.58
N TRP A 469 4.56 32.42 -14.29
CA TRP A 469 3.41 31.57 -13.98
C TRP A 469 3.35 31.11 -12.52
N GLY A 470 4.34 31.50 -11.69
CA GLY A 470 4.53 30.95 -10.35
C GLY A 470 5.19 29.56 -10.41
N HIS A 471 4.55 28.63 -11.09
CA HIS A 471 5.13 27.34 -11.49
C HIS A 471 4.72 27.02 -12.93
N HIS A 472 5.56 26.30 -13.64
CA HIS A 472 5.17 25.63 -14.88
C HIS A 472 5.15 24.11 -14.69
N VAL A 473 4.40 23.45 -15.56
CA VAL A 473 4.28 21.98 -15.57
C VAL A 473 5.50 21.40 -16.27
N ALA A 474 6.26 20.57 -15.57
CA ALA A 474 7.40 19.82 -16.11
C ALA A 474 7.10 18.31 -16.12
N ALA A 475 7.36 17.66 -17.24
CA ALA A 475 7.26 16.22 -17.43
C ALA A 475 8.64 15.58 -17.33
N VAL A 476 8.79 14.60 -16.43
CA VAL A 476 9.95 13.70 -16.37
C VAL A 476 9.50 12.35 -16.90
N VAL A 477 10.08 11.90 -18.01
CA VAL A 477 9.59 10.78 -18.82
C VAL A 477 10.69 9.74 -18.97
N GLN A 478 10.33 8.48 -18.78
CA GLN A 478 11.11 7.31 -19.17
C GLN A 478 10.55 6.78 -20.48
N LEU A 479 11.42 6.56 -21.45
CA LEU A 479 11.03 6.03 -22.75
C LEU A 479 11.03 4.50 -22.74
N ARG A 480 10.32 3.92 -23.70
CA ARG A 480 10.41 2.49 -24.01
C ARG A 480 11.75 2.15 -24.64
N ASP A 481 12.21 0.94 -24.44
CA ASP A 481 13.46 0.48 -25.04
C ASP A 481 13.38 0.57 -26.57
N GLY A 482 14.39 1.21 -27.16
CA GLY A 482 14.47 1.41 -28.60
C GLY A 482 13.54 2.49 -29.18
N ALA A 483 12.76 3.18 -28.37
CA ALA A 483 11.93 4.30 -28.83
C ALA A 483 12.79 5.51 -29.21
N ALA A 484 12.37 6.24 -30.24
CA ALA A 484 12.97 7.51 -30.57
C ALA A 484 12.64 8.54 -29.47
N GLN A 485 13.59 9.44 -29.16
CA GLN A 485 13.35 10.49 -28.20
C GLN A 485 12.38 11.53 -28.79
N PRO A 486 11.16 11.67 -28.22
CA PRO A 486 10.20 12.67 -28.69
C PRO A 486 10.71 14.07 -28.32
N SER A 487 10.38 15.04 -29.17
CA SER A 487 10.58 16.44 -28.82
C SER A 487 9.52 16.93 -27.82
N LEU A 488 9.76 18.07 -27.20
CA LEU A 488 8.75 18.71 -26.35
C LEU A 488 7.46 19.01 -27.13
N ASP A 489 7.58 19.40 -28.41
CA ASP A 489 6.41 19.70 -29.26
C ASP A 489 5.58 18.44 -29.59
N ASP A 490 6.24 17.29 -29.80
CA ASP A 490 5.56 16.00 -29.98
C ASP A 490 4.73 15.64 -28.74
N ILE A 491 5.35 15.72 -27.56
CA ILE A 491 4.68 15.48 -26.27
C ILE A 491 3.53 16.47 -26.03
N GLN A 492 3.75 17.75 -26.33
CA GLN A 492 2.72 18.78 -26.20
C GLN A 492 1.54 18.53 -27.16
N THR A 493 1.84 18.14 -28.39
CA THR A 493 0.82 17.81 -29.39
C THR A 493 -0.03 16.63 -28.97
N HIS A 494 0.62 15.59 -28.45
CA HIS A 494 -0.08 14.44 -27.88
C HIS A 494 -0.96 14.85 -26.67
N CYS A 495 -0.40 15.60 -25.72
CA CYS A 495 -1.14 16.03 -24.53
C CYS A 495 -2.33 16.94 -24.87
N ARG A 496 -2.24 17.79 -25.92
CA ARG A 496 -3.35 18.67 -26.34
C ARG A 496 -4.59 17.92 -26.81
N SER A 497 -4.45 16.66 -27.21
CA SER A 497 -5.62 15.82 -27.57
C SER A 497 -6.39 15.31 -26.33
N HIS A 498 -5.81 15.44 -25.13
CA HIS A 498 -6.37 14.90 -23.90
C HIS A 498 -6.60 15.95 -22.81
N LEU A 499 -5.87 17.08 -22.85
CA LEU A 499 -5.78 18.04 -21.75
C LEU A 499 -6.04 19.48 -22.20
N ALA A 500 -6.59 20.27 -21.29
CA ALA A 500 -6.68 21.73 -21.46
C ALA A 500 -5.28 22.38 -21.56
N GLY A 501 -5.17 23.47 -22.31
CA GLY A 501 -3.90 24.09 -22.70
C GLY A 501 -2.99 24.50 -21.52
N TYR A 502 -3.55 24.91 -20.38
CA TYR A 502 -2.78 25.29 -19.20
C TYR A 502 -2.14 24.09 -18.48
N LYS A 503 -2.62 22.84 -18.70
CA LYS A 503 -2.09 21.59 -18.15
C LYS A 503 -0.93 21.02 -18.96
N ILE A 504 -0.71 21.52 -20.19
CA ILE A 504 0.31 20.99 -21.10
C ILE A 504 1.72 21.23 -20.52
N PRO A 505 2.59 20.20 -20.48
CA PRO A 505 3.96 20.36 -20.03
C PRO A 505 4.72 21.39 -20.85
N ARG A 506 5.45 22.27 -20.16
CA ARG A 506 6.31 23.28 -20.78
C ARG A 506 7.79 22.90 -20.74
N GLN A 507 8.09 21.84 -20.05
CA GLN A 507 9.43 21.27 -19.95
C GLN A 507 9.31 19.74 -20.07
N LEU A 508 10.25 19.16 -20.80
CA LEU A 508 10.39 17.70 -20.95
C LEU A 508 11.80 17.31 -20.52
N VAL A 509 11.89 16.37 -19.59
CA VAL A 509 13.15 15.75 -19.17
C VAL A 509 13.05 14.26 -19.42
N ILE A 510 14.03 13.72 -20.17
CA ILE A 510 14.13 12.28 -20.39
C ILE A 510 15.02 11.69 -19.29
N ALA A 511 14.48 10.75 -18.52
CA ALA A 511 15.20 10.04 -17.49
C ALA A 511 15.39 8.57 -17.90
N GLU A 512 16.51 7.99 -17.50
CA GLU A 512 16.79 6.56 -17.72
C GLU A 512 15.75 5.67 -17.03
N SER A 513 15.31 6.07 -15.83
CA SER A 513 14.25 5.40 -15.08
C SER A 513 13.49 6.38 -14.20
N ILE A 514 12.21 6.11 -14.00
CA ILE A 514 11.37 6.88 -13.07
C ILE A 514 11.52 6.33 -11.65
N ARG A 515 11.90 7.22 -10.72
CA ARG A 515 12.04 6.83 -9.32
C ARG A 515 10.69 6.71 -8.64
N ARG A 516 10.49 5.55 -8.03
CA ARG A 516 9.31 5.25 -7.21
C ARG A 516 9.70 4.73 -5.85
N SER A 517 8.81 4.90 -4.88
CA SER A 517 8.96 4.26 -3.57
C SER A 517 8.88 2.73 -3.70
N PRO A 518 9.28 1.97 -2.66
CA PRO A 518 9.13 0.50 -2.64
C PRO A 518 7.70 0.01 -2.87
N SER A 519 6.73 0.84 -2.49
CA SER A 519 5.32 0.60 -2.72
C SER A 519 4.84 1.02 -4.11
N GLY A 520 5.73 1.29 -5.06
CA GLY A 520 5.38 1.75 -6.40
C GLY A 520 4.85 3.19 -6.48
N LYS A 521 4.74 3.91 -5.36
CA LYS A 521 4.24 5.30 -5.33
C LYS A 521 5.24 6.26 -5.94
N ALA A 522 4.73 7.29 -6.64
CA ALA A 522 5.50 8.34 -7.27
C ALA A 522 6.40 9.10 -6.28
N ASP A 523 7.66 9.30 -6.64
CA ASP A 523 8.59 10.18 -5.92
C ASP A 523 8.58 11.58 -6.54
N TYR A 524 7.56 12.37 -6.21
CA TYR A 524 7.41 13.74 -6.71
C TYR A 524 8.53 14.70 -6.24
N ARG A 525 9.20 14.39 -5.14
CA ARG A 525 10.36 15.16 -4.71
C ARG A 525 11.50 14.97 -5.68
N TRP A 526 11.83 13.74 -6.00
CA TRP A 526 12.82 13.41 -7.02
C TRP A 526 12.48 14.02 -8.37
N ALA A 527 11.23 13.92 -8.82
CA ALA A 527 10.80 14.49 -10.10
C ALA A 527 11.02 16.02 -10.15
N ARG A 528 10.71 16.75 -9.07
CA ARG A 528 10.99 18.19 -8.95
C ARG A 528 12.48 18.50 -8.99
N GLU A 529 13.30 17.73 -8.26
CA GLU A 529 14.75 17.92 -8.24
C GLU A 529 15.39 17.70 -9.62
N VAL A 530 14.96 16.67 -10.34
CA VAL A 530 15.41 16.35 -11.69
C VAL A 530 15.01 17.46 -12.67
N ALA A 531 13.75 17.87 -12.67
CA ALA A 531 13.24 18.93 -13.54
C ALA A 531 13.94 20.29 -13.26
N ALA A 532 14.19 20.63 -11.99
CA ALA A 532 14.85 21.87 -11.62
C ALA A 532 16.33 21.92 -12.03
N ARG A 533 17.05 20.79 -12.00
CA ARG A 533 18.47 20.71 -12.43
C ARG A 533 18.64 20.99 -13.93
N GLU A 534 17.74 20.51 -14.76
CA GLU A 534 17.75 20.77 -16.20
C GLU A 534 17.56 22.25 -16.52
N VAL A 535 16.73 22.96 -15.76
CA VAL A 535 16.58 24.42 -15.89
C VAL A 535 17.89 25.14 -15.57
N ALA A 536 18.57 24.75 -14.49
CA ALA A 536 19.85 25.33 -14.08
C ALA A 536 20.92 25.07 -15.15
N ALA A 537 21.03 23.86 -15.69
CA ALA A 537 21.97 23.51 -16.74
C ALA A 537 21.73 24.29 -18.05
N GLY A 538 20.45 24.52 -18.41
CA GLY A 538 20.08 25.33 -19.57
C GLY A 538 20.39 26.81 -19.40
N VAL A 539 20.32 27.37 -18.20
CA VAL A 539 20.65 28.78 -17.89
C VAL A 539 22.16 28.99 -17.93
N ASP A 540 22.97 28.05 -17.41
CA ASP A 540 24.42 28.12 -17.45
C ASP A 540 24.97 28.01 -18.89
N ALA A 541 24.35 27.18 -19.73
CA ALA A 541 24.72 27.08 -21.16
C ALA A 541 24.38 28.35 -21.95
N ALA A 542 23.28 29.02 -21.64
CA ALA A 542 22.89 30.29 -22.28
C ALA A 542 23.69 31.51 -21.78
N GLY A 543 24.27 31.40 -20.57
CA GLY A 543 25.14 32.45 -20.01
C GLY A 543 26.62 32.37 -20.42
N ALA A 544 27.04 31.25 -21.03
CA ALA A 544 28.44 31.08 -21.51
C ALA A 544 28.67 31.56 -22.95
N ASP A 545 27.59 31.85 -23.71
CA ASP A 545 27.62 32.34 -25.10
C ASP A 545 27.30 33.85 -25.22
N GLY A 546 27.30 34.61 -24.12
CA GLY A 546 27.01 36.04 -24.07
C GLY A 546 28.25 36.91 -23.78
#